data_7bd36ed9aa76d11f1cdebc941833cb4d
#
_entry.id   7bd36ed9aa76d11f1cdebc941833cb4d
#
_cell.length_a   1.000
_cell.length_b   1.000
_cell.length_c   1.000
_cell.angle_alpha   90.00
_cell.angle_beta   90.00
_cell.angle_gamma   90.00
#
_symmetry.space_group_name_H-M   'P 1'
#
loop_
_entity.id
_entity.type
_entity.pdbx_description
1 polymer ?
#
loop_
_entity_poly.entity_id
_entity_poly.type
_entity_poly.pdbx_seq_one_letter_code
_entity_poly.pdbx_strand_id
1 'polypeptide(L)'
;NPDVAAQSLRLDGEELNLARVMVNGGGTSFKIDGNQLVLENLPEGNDAFDLEIFTTCDPSKNTQLSGLYVSNESFFTQCEAEGFRRITYFLDRPDVMASYTVTLRADAQKYPVLLSNGNLLEQGKLEDGRHFAKWIDPHKKPCYLFALVAGQLVAREQRIVSRSGKEHLLQVFVRPGDLDKTEHAMNSLMASVAWDEARFGLPLDLERFMIVATSDFNMGAMENKGLNIFNTKFVLANPATATDYDFASIESVV
;
A
#
# COMPACT_ATOMS: atom_id res chain seq x y z
N ASN A 1 16.69 -18.73 -12.88
CA ASN A 1 17.10 -20.02 -13.43
C ASN A 1 18.60 -19.91 -13.77
N PRO A 2 19.52 -20.60 -13.07
CA PRO A 2 20.96 -20.50 -13.31
C PRO A 2 21.39 -20.96 -14.72
N ASP A 3 20.51 -21.63 -15.45
CA ASP A 3 20.78 -22.14 -16.80
C ASP A 3 20.42 -21.14 -17.91
N VAL A 4 19.83 -20.00 -17.58
CA VAL A 4 19.57 -18.91 -18.52
C VAL A 4 20.51 -17.78 -18.16
N ALA A 5 21.58 -17.61 -18.90
CA ALA A 5 22.38 -16.39 -18.86
C ALA A 5 21.42 -15.22 -19.05
N ALA A 6 21.24 -14.38 -18.03
CA ALA A 6 20.33 -13.25 -18.07
C ALA A 6 20.81 -12.29 -19.17
N GLN A 7 20.24 -12.38 -20.34
CA GLN A 7 20.62 -11.52 -21.47
C GLN A 7 20.19 -10.07 -21.26
N SER A 8 19.12 -9.85 -20.48
CA SER A 8 18.66 -8.52 -20.10
C SER A 8 17.64 -8.61 -18.97
N LEU A 9 17.59 -7.58 -18.12
CA LEU A 9 16.51 -7.38 -17.15
C LEU A 9 15.48 -6.43 -17.76
N ARG A 10 14.22 -6.86 -17.80
CA ARG A 10 13.10 -6.07 -18.29
C ARG A 10 12.17 -5.77 -17.13
N LEU A 11 11.94 -4.49 -16.87
CA LEU A 11 11.07 -4.00 -15.81
C LEU A 11 9.89 -3.24 -16.42
N ASP A 12 8.69 -3.58 -16.01
CA ASP A 12 7.48 -2.91 -16.46
C ASP A 12 7.36 -1.52 -15.82
N GLY A 13 6.99 -0.52 -16.61
CA GLY A 13 6.78 0.85 -16.16
C GLY A 13 5.83 1.58 -17.09
N GLU A 14 4.87 2.32 -16.55
CA GLU A 14 3.84 3.01 -17.31
C GLU A 14 3.62 4.42 -16.80
N GLU A 15 3.57 5.40 -17.72
CA GLU A 15 3.38 6.83 -17.40
C GLU A 15 4.44 7.39 -16.42
N LEU A 16 5.66 6.88 -16.47
CA LEU A 16 6.78 7.28 -15.63
C LEU A 16 7.78 8.15 -16.39
N ASN A 17 8.33 9.15 -15.71
CA ASN A 17 9.51 9.86 -16.18
C ASN A 17 10.75 9.27 -15.50
N LEU A 18 11.58 8.58 -16.25
CA LEU A 18 12.82 8.00 -15.76
C LEU A 18 13.91 9.07 -15.69
N ALA A 19 14.44 9.31 -14.50
CA ALA A 19 15.50 10.29 -14.28
C ALA A 19 16.89 9.65 -14.28
N ARG A 20 17.06 8.49 -13.65
CA ARG A 20 18.37 7.84 -13.49
C ARG A 20 18.22 6.36 -13.14
N VAL A 21 19.16 5.56 -13.60
CA VAL A 21 19.33 4.15 -13.23
C VAL A 21 20.77 3.91 -12.80
N MET A 22 20.97 3.21 -11.70
CA MET A 22 22.28 2.83 -11.19
C MET A 22 22.28 1.35 -10.79
N VAL A 23 23.40 0.68 -11.06
CA VAL A 23 23.66 -0.70 -10.64
C VAL A 23 24.90 -0.69 -9.74
N ASN A 24 24.76 -1.23 -8.52
CA ASN A 24 25.82 -1.23 -7.49
C ASN A 24 26.45 0.15 -7.26
N GLY A 25 25.61 1.21 -7.25
CA GLY A 25 26.03 2.60 -7.06
C GLY A 25 26.68 3.25 -8.31
N GLY A 26 26.88 2.52 -9.41
CA GLY A 26 27.41 3.04 -10.67
C GLY A 26 26.31 3.29 -11.70
N GLY A 27 26.45 4.33 -12.54
CA GLY A 27 25.54 4.55 -13.66
C GLY A 27 25.62 3.39 -14.66
N THR A 28 24.48 2.99 -15.22
CA THR A 28 24.38 1.94 -16.22
C THR A 28 23.65 2.44 -17.47
N SER A 29 23.93 1.81 -18.61
CA SER A 29 23.17 2.05 -19.84
C SER A 29 21.84 1.31 -19.77
N PHE A 30 20.83 1.96 -20.30
CA PHE A 30 19.48 1.39 -20.42
C PHE A 30 18.81 1.86 -21.71
N LYS A 31 17.75 1.18 -22.07
CA LYS A 31 16.81 1.64 -23.11
C LYS A 31 15.38 1.49 -22.63
N ILE A 32 14.48 2.29 -23.20
CA ILE A 32 13.03 2.14 -23.05
C ILE A 32 12.52 1.44 -24.30
N ASP A 33 11.84 0.33 -24.12
CA ASP A 33 11.22 -0.48 -25.17
C ASP A 33 9.72 -0.61 -24.86
N GLY A 34 8.92 0.24 -25.49
CA GLY A 34 7.50 0.40 -25.12
C GLY A 34 7.36 0.85 -23.66
N ASN A 35 6.66 0.06 -22.86
CA ASN A 35 6.45 0.28 -21.43
C ASN A 35 7.46 -0.48 -20.56
N GLN A 36 8.64 -0.81 -21.10
CA GLN A 36 9.67 -1.53 -20.35
C GLN A 36 10.99 -0.77 -20.28
N LEU A 37 11.56 -0.73 -19.08
CA LEU A 37 12.97 -0.40 -18.87
C LEU A 37 13.80 -1.65 -19.08
N VAL A 38 14.74 -1.60 -20.02
CA VAL A 38 15.60 -2.73 -20.38
C VAL A 38 17.04 -2.43 -20.00
N LEU A 39 17.62 -3.29 -19.16
CA LEU A 39 19.01 -3.26 -18.72
C LEU A 39 19.73 -4.45 -19.35
N GLU A 40 20.77 -4.17 -20.18
CA GLU A 40 21.52 -5.19 -20.88
C GLU A 40 22.87 -5.50 -20.21
N ASN A 41 23.44 -4.51 -19.50
CA ASN A 41 24.71 -4.63 -18.81
C ASN A 41 24.51 -4.89 -17.32
N LEU A 42 24.15 -6.12 -17.00
CA LEU A 42 24.03 -6.59 -15.62
C LEU A 42 25.36 -7.18 -15.12
N PRO A 43 25.62 -7.17 -13.80
CA PRO A 43 26.76 -7.88 -13.23
C PRO A 43 26.77 -9.35 -13.64
N GLU A 44 27.95 -9.88 -13.98
CA GLU A 44 28.13 -11.29 -14.31
C GLU A 44 28.00 -12.16 -13.05
N GLY A 45 27.51 -13.38 -13.24
CA GLY A 45 27.36 -14.38 -12.17
C GLY A 45 25.95 -14.43 -11.57
N ASN A 46 25.85 -15.13 -10.43
CA ASN A 46 24.57 -15.37 -9.72
C ASN A 46 24.44 -14.55 -8.42
N ASP A 47 25.35 -13.63 -8.19
CA ASP A 47 25.32 -12.81 -6.98
C ASP A 47 24.21 -11.75 -7.05
N ALA A 48 23.67 -11.40 -5.90
CA ALA A 48 22.72 -10.29 -5.79
C ALA A 48 23.41 -8.96 -6.10
N PHE A 49 22.68 -8.05 -6.73
CA PHE A 49 23.16 -6.70 -7.00
C PHE A 49 22.10 -5.67 -6.59
N ASP A 50 22.55 -4.45 -6.33
CA ASP A 50 21.68 -3.33 -6.04
C ASP A 50 21.28 -2.62 -7.33
N LEU A 51 19.98 -2.41 -7.51
CA LEU A 51 19.42 -1.62 -8.60
C LEU A 51 18.67 -0.41 -8.03
N GLU A 52 19.14 0.79 -8.38
CA GLU A 52 18.50 2.03 -8.01
C GLU A 52 17.84 2.66 -9.23
N ILE A 53 16.55 2.97 -9.11
CA ILE A 53 15.75 3.60 -10.17
C ILE A 53 15.12 4.86 -9.62
N PHE A 54 15.40 5.99 -10.27
CA PHE A 54 14.83 7.29 -9.92
C PHE A 54 13.80 7.68 -10.96
N THR A 55 12.56 7.76 -10.52
CA THR A 55 11.41 8.10 -11.38
C THR A 55 10.58 9.21 -10.77
N THR A 56 9.82 9.87 -11.63
CA THR A 56 8.73 10.76 -11.22
C THR A 56 7.46 10.38 -11.95
N CYS A 57 6.32 10.56 -11.29
CA CYS A 57 4.99 10.46 -11.87
C CYS A 57 4.13 11.65 -11.41
N ASP A 58 2.98 11.85 -12.05
CA ASP A 58 2.02 12.90 -11.68
C ASP A 58 0.68 12.27 -11.28
N PRO A 59 0.50 11.91 -10.01
CA PRO A 59 -0.73 11.28 -9.52
C PRO A 59 -1.97 12.16 -9.66
N SER A 60 -1.80 13.49 -9.74
CA SER A 60 -2.92 14.42 -9.90
C SER A 60 -3.60 14.33 -11.27
N LYS A 61 -2.88 13.83 -12.27
CA LYS A 61 -3.39 13.56 -13.62
C LYS A 61 -3.91 12.15 -13.83
N ASN A 62 -3.71 11.27 -12.85
CA ASN A 62 -4.16 9.89 -12.95
C ASN A 62 -5.68 9.78 -12.71
N THR A 63 -6.43 9.62 -13.78
CA THR A 63 -7.89 9.46 -13.76
C THR A 63 -8.34 8.00 -13.85
N GLN A 64 -7.40 7.07 -13.97
CA GLN A 64 -7.70 5.64 -14.11
C GLN A 64 -7.91 4.93 -12.76
N LEU A 65 -7.55 5.58 -11.64
CA LEU A 65 -7.57 5.00 -10.30
C LEU A 65 -6.77 3.68 -10.24
N SER A 66 -5.63 3.65 -10.93
CA SER A 66 -4.68 2.54 -10.99
C SER A 66 -3.26 3.07 -10.77
N GLY A 67 -2.47 2.40 -9.95
CA GLY A 67 -1.21 2.93 -9.44
C GLY A 67 -1.44 3.98 -8.35
N LEU A 68 -0.63 5.02 -8.31
CA LEU A 68 -0.76 6.14 -7.38
C LEU A 68 -1.66 7.23 -7.96
N TYR A 69 -2.69 7.64 -7.23
CA TYR A 69 -3.64 8.68 -7.65
C TYR A 69 -4.05 9.59 -6.49
N VAL A 70 -4.75 10.67 -6.80
CA VAL A 70 -5.27 11.63 -5.82
C VAL A 70 -6.79 11.56 -5.76
N SER A 71 -7.33 11.44 -4.56
CA SER A 71 -8.74 11.55 -4.23
C SER A 71 -8.93 12.50 -3.06
N ASN A 72 -9.75 13.55 -3.21
CA ASN A 72 -10.02 14.53 -2.15
C ASN A 72 -8.73 15.03 -1.46
N GLU A 73 -7.76 15.49 -2.24
CA GLU A 73 -6.45 16.01 -1.79
C GLU A 73 -5.57 15.00 -1.05
N SER A 74 -5.93 13.74 -1.02
CA SER A 74 -5.16 12.65 -0.42
C SER A 74 -4.65 11.70 -1.50
N PHE A 75 -3.48 11.10 -1.27
CA PHE A 75 -2.89 10.09 -2.15
C PHE A 75 -3.34 8.70 -1.73
N PHE A 76 -3.69 7.90 -2.71
CA PHE A 76 -4.05 6.48 -2.59
C PHE A 76 -3.36 5.66 -3.66
N THR A 77 -3.25 4.38 -3.43
CA THR A 77 -2.79 3.43 -4.43
C THR A 77 -3.82 2.36 -4.72
N GLN A 78 -3.86 1.90 -5.98
CA GLN A 78 -4.51 0.67 -6.41
C GLN A 78 -3.55 -0.07 -7.33
N CYS A 79 -2.97 -1.18 -6.85
CA CYS A 79 -1.94 -1.91 -7.59
C CYS A 79 -2.44 -3.19 -8.25
N GLU A 80 -3.53 -3.76 -7.83
CA GLU A 80 -4.14 -4.90 -8.50
C GLU A 80 -4.86 -4.46 -9.80
N ALA A 81 -4.64 -5.16 -10.93
CA ALA A 81 -3.72 -6.28 -11.11
C ALA A 81 -2.28 -5.82 -11.47
N GLU A 82 -2.10 -4.76 -12.22
CA GLU A 82 -0.85 -4.28 -12.83
C GLU A 82 -0.63 -2.77 -12.64
N GLY A 83 -1.05 -2.22 -11.50
CA GLY A 83 -0.92 -0.79 -11.18
C GLY A 83 0.42 -0.40 -10.58
N PHE A 84 1.21 -1.33 -10.03
CA PHE A 84 2.48 -1.00 -9.41
C PHE A 84 3.47 -0.40 -10.40
N ARG A 85 3.45 -0.83 -11.66
CA ARG A 85 4.25 -0.27 -12.77
C ARG A 85 4.01 1.21 -13.06
N ARG A 86 2.90 1.78 -12.55
CA ARG A 86 2.58 3.21 -12.63
C ARG A 86 3.20 4.02 -11.48
N ILE A 87 3.85 3.35 -10.52
CA ILE A 87 4.53 3.98 -9.39
C ILE A 87 6.05 3.99 -9.64
N THR A 88 6.58 2.85 -10.05
CA THR A 88 7.99 2.68 -10.40
C THR A 88 8.18 1.50 -11.37
N TYR A 89 9.33 1.43 -12.01
CA TYR A 89 9.71 0.25 -12.80
C TYR A 89 9.93 -0.96 -11.89
N PHE A 90 9.29 -2.08 -12.20
CA PHE A 90 9.37 -3.30 -11.41
C PHE A 90 9.09 -4.56 -12.25
N LEU A 91 9.38 -5.74 -11.71
CA LEU A 91 8.87 -7.01 -12.21
C LEU A 91 7.42 -7.17 -11.74
N ASP A 92 6.50 -6.50 -12.43
CA ASP A 92 5.10 -6.37 -12.02
C ASP A 92 4.28 -7.61 -12.38
N ARG A 93 4.56 -8.70 -11.67
CA ARG A 93 3.96 -10.02 -11.84
C ARG A 93 3.66 -10.65 -10.47
N PRO A 94 2.58 -11.45 -10.35
CA PRO A 94 2.17 -12.05 -9.07
C PRO A 94 3.11 -13.16 -8.56
N ASP A 95 3.96 -13.73 -9.40
CA ASP A 95 4.95 -14.75 -9.04
C ASP A 95 6.26 -14.15 -8.48
N VAL A 96 6.43 -12.83 -8.53
CA VAL A 96 7.59 -12.13 -7.98
C VAL A 96 7.31 -11.69 -6.55
N MET A 97 7.89 -12.41 -5.61
CA MET A 97 7.69 -12.20 -4.18
C MET A 97 8.85 -11.39 -3.58
N ALA A 98 8.55 -10.24 -3.01
CA ALA A 98 9.52 -9.34 -2.40
C ALA A 98 9.10 -8.86 -1.01
N SER A 99 10.07 -8.51 -0.16
CA SER A 99 9.85 -7.74 1.05
C SER A 99 9.97 -6.25 0.76
N TYR A 100 9.26 -5.42 1.51
CA TYR A 100 9.16 -3.99 1.24
C TYR A 100 9.57 -3.18 2.46
N THR A 101 10.42 -2.19 2.23
CA THR A 101 10.68 -1.10 3.16
C THR A 101 10.35 0.20 2.45
N VAL A 102 9.42 0.97 3.01
CA VAL A 102 8.88 2.16 2.37
C VAL A 102 9.11 3.38 3.27
N THR A 103 9.77 4.40 2.74
CA THR A 103 9.90 5.69 3.43
C THR A 103 9.10 6.74 2.66
N LEU A 104 8.03 7.23 3.29
CA LEU A 104 7.21 8.31 2.78
C LEU A 104 7.72 9.64 3.37
N ARG A 105 7.81 10.68 2.54
CA ARG A 105 8.14 12.05 2.97
C ARG A 105 7.17 13.02 2.32
N ALA A 106 6.53 13.86 3.13
CA ALA A 106 5.54 14.82 2.63
C ALA A 106 5.46 16.06 3.51
N ASP A 107 4.77 17.08 3.03
CA ASP A 107 4.40 18.26 3.81
C ASP A 107 3.56 17.84 5.02
N ALA A 108 4.01 18.23 6.22
CA ALA A 108 3.40 17.77 7.47
C ALA A 108 2.01 18.37 7.74
N GLN A 109 1.68 19.50 7.14
CA GLN A 109 0.37 20.14 7.29
C GLN A 109 -0.64 19.59 6.30
N LYS A 110 -0.21 19.35 5.06
CA LYS A 110 -1.10 18.82 4.00
C LYS A 110 -1.37 17.32 4.16
N TYR A 111 -0.35 16.58 4.56
CA TYR A 111 -0.40 15.11 4.65
C TYR A 111 0.07 14.62 6.02
N PRO A 112 -0.66 14.93 7.11
CA PRO A 112 -0.25 14.56 8.46
C PRO A 112 -0.21 13.04 8.71
N VAL A 113 -0.93 12.26 7.89
CA VAL A 113 -0.96 10.80 7.97
C VAL A 113 -0.23 10.21 6.77
N LEU A 114 0.77 9.35 7.02
CA LEU A 114 1.57 8.65 6.02
C LEU A 114 1.55 7.15 6.33
N LEU A 115 0.87 6.36 5.50
CA LEU A 115 0.66 4.93 5.72
C LEU A 115 1.27 4.10 4.58
N SER A 116 1.78 2.91 4.92
CA SER A 116 2.13 1.87 3.97
C SER A 116 1.93 0.49 4.60
N ASN A 117 2.18 -0.57 3.83
CA ASN A 117 2.07 -1.95 4.31
C ASN A 117 3.02 -2.23 5.48
N GLY A 118 2.62 -3.14 6.36
CA GLY A 118 3.46 -3.69 7.41
C GLY A 118 3.43 -2.90 8.72
N ASN A 119 4.56 -2.86 9.40
CA ASN A 119 4.72 -2.21 10.70
C ASN A 119 5.43 -0.86 10.55
N LEU A 120 5.01 0.12 11.34
CA LEU A 120 5.70 1.41 11.42
C LEU A 120 7.04 1.23 12.17
N LEU A 121 8.14 1.44 11.45
CA LEU A 121 9.48 1.30 12.00
C LEU A 121 9.97 2.61 12.62
N GLU A 122 9.73 3.72 11.93
CA GLU A 122 10.24 5.04 12.33
C GLU A 122 9.37 6.15 11.74
N GLN A 123 9.23 7.25 12.46
CA GLN A 123 8.61 8.48 11.95
C GLN A 123 9.25 9.71 12.61
N GLY A 124 9.19 10.86 11.94
CA GLY A 124 9.77 12.08 12.48
C GLY A 124 9.53 13.30 11.61
N LYS A 125 9.95 14.45 12.15
CA LYS A 125 9.91 15.74 11.45
C LYS A 125 11.22 15.96 10.68
N LEU A 126 11.13 16.66 9.56
CA LEU A 126 12.25 17.15 8.76
C LEU A 126 12.36 18.67 8.91
N GLU A 127 13.53 19.22 8.63
CA GLU A 127 13.82 20.65 8.84
C GLU A 127 13.04 21.61 7.94
N ASP A 128 12.56 21.12 6.80
CA ASP A 128 11.88 21.90 5.75
C ASP A 128 10.35 21.92 5.85
N GLY A 129 9.78 21.62 7.02
CA GLY A 129 8.34 21.58 7.24
C GLY A 129 7.69 20.28 6.78
N ARG A 130 8.48 19.36 6.23
CA ARG A 130 8.05 18.00 5.92
C ARG A 130 8.17 17.09 7.15
N HIS A 131 7.60 15.91 7.02
CA HIS A 131 7.80 14.81 7.95
C HIS A 131 7.99 13.51 7.16
N PHE A 132 8.33 12.44 7.87
CA PHE A 132 8.46 11.12 7.26
C PHE A 132 7.86 10.03 8.13
N ALA A 133 7.49 8.93 7.46
CA ALA A 133 7.18 7.65 8.08
C ALA A 133 7.87 6.54 7.29
N LYS A 134 8.57 5.66 8.02
CA LYS A 134 9.24 4.48 7.47
C LYS A 134 8.52 3.22 7.92
N TRP A 135 8.08 2.45 6.95
CA TRP A 135 7.33 1.22 7.12
C TRP A 135 8.14 0.02 6.67
N ILE A 136 7.95 -1.11 7.31
CA ILE A 136 8.54 -2.39 6.94
C ILE A 136 7.48 -3.48 6.90
N ASP A 137 7.36 -4.14 5.75
CA ASP A 137 6.61 -5.39 5.65
C ASP A 137 7.62 -6.54 5.54
N PRO A 138 7.81 -7.32 6.61
CA PRO A 138 8.78 -8.40 6.63
C PRO A 138 8.32 -9.61 5.83
N HIS A 139 7.03 -9.69 5.51
CA HIS A 139 6.44 -10.80 4.76
C HIS A 139 6.57 -10.54 3.27
N LYS A 140 7.12 -11.50 2.54
CA LYS A 140 7.20 -11.41 1.10
C LYS A 140 5.80 -11.43 0.49
N LYS A 141 5.55 -10.48 -0.41
CA LYS A 141 4.29 -10.38 -1.15
C LYS A 141 4.54 -9.97 -2.60
N PRO A 142 3.64 -10.25 -3.52
CA PRO A 142 3.68 -9.67 -4.86
C PRO A 142 3.35 -8.17 -4.80
N CYS A 143 3.78 -7.43 -5.81
CA CYS A 143 3.63 -5.97 -5.82
C CYS A 143 2.18 -5.50 -5.97
N TYR A 144 1.26 -6.33 -6.43
CA TYR A 144 -0.16 -5.94 -6.50
C TYR A 144 -0.81 -5.74 -5.13
N LEU A 145 -0.21 -6.27 -4.04
CA LEU A 145 -0.62 -6.04 -2.65
C LEU A 145 0.05 -4.83 -2.00
N PHE A 146 0.88 -4.10 -2.75
CA PHE A 146 1.49 -2.87 -2.27
C PHE A 146 0.45 -1.77 -2.10
N ALA A 147 0.55 -1.03 -0.98
CA ALA A 147 -0.26 0.16 -0.75
C ALA A 147 0.52 1.26 -0.05
N LEU A 148 0.18 2.50 -0.38
CA LEU A 148 0.50 3.69 0.39
C LEU A 148 -0.70 4.64 0.40
N VAL A 149 -0.83 5.39 1.50
CA VAL A 149 -1.80 6.46 1.65
C VAL A 149 -1.13 7.65 2.32
N ALA A 150 -1.41 8.86 1.82
CA ALA A 150 -0.98 10.08 2.45
C ALA A 150 -2.11 11.12 2.41
N GLY A 151 -2.51 11.66 3.57
CA GLY A 151 -3.64 12.58 3.59
C GLY A 151 -4.01 13.13 4.95
N GLN A 152 -5.07 13.95 4.94
CA GLN A 152 -5.76 14.47 6.12
C GLN A 152 -6.78 13.43 6.59
N LEU A 153 -6.35 12.51 7.44
CA LEU A 153 -7.19 11.40 7.93
C LEU A 153 -7.23 11.39 9.47
N VAL A 154 -8.30 10.84 9.99
CA VAL A 154 -8.49 10.53 11.41
C VAL A 154 -8.78 9.04 11.55
N ALA A 155 -8.43 8.44 12.68
CA ALA A 155 -8.60 7.01 12.89
C ALA A 155 -9.50 6.70 14.08
N ARG A 156 -10.37 5.69 13.92
CA ARG A 156 -10.89 4.92 15.03
C ARG A 156 -9.89 3.82 15.32
N GLU A 157 -9.49 3.67 16.57
CA GLU A 157 -8.49 2.71 17.01
C GLU A 157 -9.06 1.75 18.04
N GLN A 158 -8.65 0.49 17.96
CA GLN A 158 -8.96 -0.54 18.95
C GLN A 158 -7.75 -1.45 19.13
N ARG A 159 -7.37 -1.73 20.38
CA ARG A 159 -6.39 -2.75 20.71
C ARG A 159 -7.08 -4.07 20.99
N ILE A 160 -6.53 -5.12 20.44
CA ILE A 160 -6.96 -6.50 20.69
C ILE A 160 -5.77 -7.35 21.11
N VAL A 161 -6.06 -8.44 21.79
CA VAL A 161 -5.04 -9.48 22.11
C VAL A 161 -5.42 -10.74 21.33
N SER A 162 -4.53 -11.17 20.45
CA SER A 162 -4.70 -12.40 19.67
C SER A 162 -4.58 -13.66 20.55
N ARG A 163 -4.97 -14.80 20.03
CA ARG A 163 -4.82 -16.08 20.71
C ARG A 163 -3.36 -16.44 21.06
N SER A 164 -2.39 -15.88 20.33
CA SER A 164 -0.97 -16.02 20.65
C SER A 164 -0.53 -15.20 21.87
N GLY A 165 -1.41 -14.36 22.43
CA GLY A 165 -1.11 -13.41 23.52
C GLY A 165 -0.47 -12.13 23.06
N LYS A 166 -0.28 -11.92 21.74
CA LYS A 166 0.28 -10.69 21.18
C LYS A 166 -0.81 -9.61 21.07
N GLU A 167 -0.46 -8.37 21.44
CA GLU A 167 -1.30 -7.20 21.24
C GLU A 167 -1.19 -6.71 19.80
N HIS A 168 -2.32 -6.32 19.22
CA HIS A 168 -2.42 -5.74 17.89
C HIS A 168 -3.26 -4.47 17.91
N LEU A 169 -2.91 -3.52 17.05
CA LEU A 169 -3.65 -2.27 16.87
C LEU A 169 -4.47 -2.36 15.59
N LEU A 170 -5.79 -2.30 15.73
CA LEU A 170 -6.74 -2.17 14.62
C LEU A 170 -7.06 -0.68 14.41
N GLN A 171 -7.05 -0.22 13.17
CA GLN A 171 -7.27 1.18 12.82
C GLN A 171 -8.18 1.29 11.60
N VAL A 172 -9.22 2.12 11.70
CA VAL A 172 -10.09 2.49 10.57
C VAL A 172 -9.91 3.97 10.32
N PHE A 173 -9.22 4.30 9.23
CA PHE A 173 -8.93 5.67 8.80
C PHE A 173 -10.00 6.20 7.86
N VAL A 174 -10.47 7.40 8.16
CA VAL A 174 -11.49 8.11 7.37
C VAL A 174 -11.14 9.60 7.30
N ARG A 175 -11.85 10.34 6.47
CA ARG A 175 -11.76 11.81 6.45
C ARG A 175 -12.26 12.40 7.77
N PRO A 176 -11.74 13.57 8.18
CA PRO A 176 -12.34 14.34 9.26
C PRO A 176 -13.84 14.58 9.01
N GLY A 177 -14.66 14.33 10.05
CA GLY A 177 -16.12 14.42 9.97
C GLY A 177 -16.84 13.09 9.69
N ASP A 178 -16.10 12.00 9.42
CA ASP A 178 -16.68 10.67 9.20
C ASP A 178 -16.37 9.66 10.32
N LEU A 179 -15.66 10.09 11.37
CA LEU A 179 -15.19 9.20 12.43
C LEU A 179 -16.35 8.53 13.23
N ASP A 180 -17.45 9.25 13.46
CA ASP A 180 -18.64 8.76 14.13
C ASP A 180 -19.37 7.63 13.37
N LYS A 181 -19.11 7.50 12.08
CA LYS A 181 -19.74 6.51 11.19
C LYS A 181 -18.94 5.19 11.08
N THR A 182 -17.84 5.05 11.80
CA THR A 182 -16.89 3.92 11.65
C THR A 182 -17.03 2.84 12.71
N GLU A 183 -17.96 3.00 13.68
CA GLU A 183 -18.10 2.07 14.80
C GLU A 183 -18.44 0.65 14.34
N HIS A 184 -19.38 0.54 13.40
CA HIS A 184 -19.81 -0.76 12.88
C HIS A 184 -18.69 -1.47 12.12
N ALA A 185 -17.94 -0.74 11.28
CA ALA A 185 -16.78 -1.30 10.58
C ALA A 185 -15.70 -1.81 11.56
N MET A 186 -15.41 -1.08 12.64
CA MET A 186 -14.48 -1.54 13.66
C MET A 186 -14.98 -2.79 14.38
N ASN A 187 -16.27 -2.86 14.71
CA ASN A 187 -16.86 -4.04 15.34
C ASN A 187 -16.83 -5.25 14.41
N SER A 188 -17.13 -5.04 13.13
CA SER A 188 -17.04 -6.08 12.09
C SER A 188 -15.60 -6.58 11.95
N LEU A 189 -14.62 -5.69 11.93
CA LEU A 189 -13.20 -6.04 11.85
C LEU A 189 -12.77 -6.89 13.07
N MET A 190 -13.14 -6.51 14.28
CA MET A 190 -12.84 -7.31 15.47
C MET A 190 -13.47 -8.70 15.40
N ALA A 191 -14.72 -8.80 14.93
CA ALA A 191 -15.42 -10.07 14.78
C ALA A 191 -14.76 -10.95 13.71
N SER A 192 -14.34 -10.37 12.57
CA SER A 192 -13.65 -11.06 11.49
C SER A 192 -12.30 -11.62 11.95
N VAL A 193 -11.49 -10.83 12.64
CA VAL A 193 -10.21 -11.28 13.20
C VAL A 193 -10.42 -12.44 14.18
N ALA A 194 -11.39 -12.32 15.08
CA ALA A 194 -11.69 -13.38 16.05
C ALA A 194 -12.19 -14.66 15.38
N TRP A 195 -12.98 -14.55 14.31
CA TRP A 195 -13.47 -15.66 13.52
C TRP A 195 -12.35 -16.35 12.76
N ASP A 196 -11.48 -15.61 12.09
CA ASP A 196 -10.32 -16.13 11.34
C ASP A 196 -9.36 -16.89 12.27
N GLU A 197 -9.02 -16.31 13.42
CA GLU A 197 -8.20 -16.99 14.41
C GLU A 197 -8.85 -18.29 14.93
N ALA A 198 -10.17 -18.28 15.13
CA ALA A 198 -10.91 -19.46 15.58
C ALA A 198 -10.97 -20.54 14.48
N ARG A 199 -11.18 -20.12 13.24
CA ARG A 199 -11.42 -21.02 12.10
C ARG A 199 -10.15 -21.63 11.54
N PHE A 200 -9.08 -20.81 11.38
CA PHE A 200 -7.85 -21.22 10.72
C PHE A 200 -6.69 -21.44 11.69
N GLY A 201 -6.82 -21.02 12.95
CA GLY A 201 -5.74 -21.13 13.94
C GLY A 201 -4.56 -20.19 13.67
N LEU A 202 -4.74 -19.19 12.82
CA LEU A 202 -3.70 -18.25 12.40
C LEU A 202 -3.97 -16.88 13.04
N PRO A 203 -3.17 -16.43 14.02
CA PRO A 203 -3.29 -15.07 14.55
C PRO A 203 -2.76 -14.04 13.55
N LEU A 204 -3.14 -12.78 13.75
CA LEU A 204 -2.55 -11.69 12.99
C LEU A 204 -1.02 -11.71 13.11
N ASP A 205 -0.34 -11.55 11.99
CA ASP A 205 1.12 -11.62 11.91
C ASP A 205 1.81 -10.25 12.03
N LEU A 206 1.11 -9.15 11.70
CA LEU A 206 1.57 -7.78 11.85
C LEU A 206 1.12 -7.17 13.19
N GLU A 207 1.83 -6.15 13.66
CA GLU A 207 1.49 -5.43 14.90
C GLU A 207 0.22 -4.59 14.77
N ARG A 208 -0.19 -4.30 13.53
CA ARG A 208 -1.37 -3.51 13.23
C ARG A 208 -2.11 -4.02 12.00
N PHE A 209 -3.38 -3.70 11.94
CA PHE A 209 -4.24 -3.91 10.79
C PHE A 209 -4.98 -2.61 10.50
N MET A 210 -4.86 -2.10 9.29
CA MET A 210 -5.40 -0.82 8.88
C MET A 210 -6.41 -0.98 7.76
N ILE A 211 -7.54 -0.28 7.90
CA ILE A 211 -8.51 -0.03 6.83
C ILE A 211 -8.49 1.47 6.57
N VAL A 212 -8.43 1.87 5.30
CA VAL A 212 -8.57 3.27 4.88
C VAL A 212 -9.74 3.38 3.91
N ALA A 213 -10.68 4.27 4.22
CA ALA A 213 -11.85 4.50 3.38
C ALA A 213 -11.62 5.65 2.40
N THR A 214 -11.93 5.44 1.12
CA THR A 214 -11.92 6.47 0.07
C THR A 214 -13.20 6.40 -0.77
N SER A 215 -13.66 7.55 -1.29
CA SER A 215 -14.84 7.62 -2.15
C SER A 215 -14.51 7.30 -3.61
N ASP A 216 -13.31 7.63 -4.07
CA ASP A 216 -12.88 7.37 -5.44
C ASP A 216 -12.11 6.05 -5.49
N PHE A 217 -12.88 4.97 -5.70
CA PHE A 217 -12.36 3.61 -5.71
C PHE A 217 -13.22 2.74 -6.61
N ASN A 218 -12.59 2.04 -7.56
CA ASN A 218 -13.28 1.26 -8.59
C ASN A 218 -13.88 -0.06 -8.07
N MET A 219 -13.48 -0.50 -6.87
CA MET A 219 -13.91 -1.77 -6.25
C MET A 219 -14.61 -1.53 -4.91
N GLY A 220 -15.07 -2.59 -4.27
CA GLY A 220 -15.59 -2.55 -2.90
C GLY A 220 -14.48 -2.39 -1.87
N ALA A 221 -13.47 -3.22 -1.99
CA ALA A 221 -12.28 -3.22 -1.14
C ALA A 221 -11.09 -3.82 -1.89
N MET A 222 -9.87 -3.53 -1.41
CA MET A 222 -8.63 -4.17 -1.81
C MET A 222 -7.86 -4.61 -0.57
N GLU A 223 -7.54 -5.90 -0.51
CA GLU A 223 -6.88 -6.58 0.61
C GLU A 223 -5.35 -6.39 0.65
N ASN A 224 -4.84 -5.20 0.41
CA ASN A 224 -3.41 -4.93 0.52
C ASN A 224 -2.90 -5.26 1.93
N LYS A 225 -1.87 -6.08 2.04
CA LYS A 225 -1.41 -6.62 3.31
C LYS A 225 -1.18 -5.55 4.38
N GLY A 226 -1.98 -5.59 5.44
CA GLY A 226 -1.88 -4.69 6.59
C GLY A 226 -2.40 -3.27 6.35
N LEU A 227 -2.70 -2.89 5.11
CA LEU A 227 -3.26 -1.58 4.73
C LEU A 227 -4.34 -1.77 3.66
N ASN A 228 -5.52 -2.18 4.07
CA ASN A 228 -6.65 -2.43 3.19
C ASN A 228 -7.31 -1.11 2.79
N ILE A 229 -7.64 -0.95 1.51
CA ILE A 229 -8.30 0.25 0.99
C ILE A 229 -9.73 -0.11 0.60
N PHE A 230 -10.69 0.59 1.19
CA PHE A 230 -12.11 0.31 1.04
C PHE A 230 -12.84 1.49 0.43
N ASN A 231 -13.83 1.20 -0.38
CA ASN A 231 -14.83 2.20 -0.74
C ASN A 231 -15.60 2.61 0.53
N THR A 232 -15.81 3.92 0.71
CA THR A 232 -16.55 4.46 1.87
C THR A 232 -17.91 3.82 2.11
N LYS A 233 -18.56 3.32 1.05
CA LYS A 233 -19.83 2.59 1.12
C LYS A 233 -19.77 1.37 2.04
N PHE A 234 -18.61 0.75 2.18
CA PHE A 234 -18.41 -0.47 2.98
C PHE A 234 -17.65 -0.21 4.29
N VAL A 235 -17.62 1.06 4.73
CA VAL A 235 -17.02 1.47 6.01
C VAL A 235 -17.93 2.39 6.80
N LEU A 236 -18.65 3.31 6.11
CA LEU A 236 -19.37 4.37 6.76
C LEU A 236 -20.86 4.01 6.91
N ALA A 237 -21.31 3.86 8.15
CA ALA A 237 -22.72 3.74 8.50
C ALA A 237 -23.12 4.88 9.45
N ASN A 238 -23.90 5.83 8.93
CA ASN A 238 -24.47 6.88 9.78
C ASN A 238 -25.59 6.28 10.65
N PRO A 239 -25.49 6.31 11.97
CA PRO A 239 -26.49 5.69 12.85
C PRO A 239 -27.92 6.19 12.66
N ALA A 240 -28.08 7.44 12.18
CA ALA A 240 -29.40 8.05 11.97
C ALA A 240 -30.05 7.72 10.62
N THR A 241 -29.26 7.29 9.61
CA THR A 241 -29.76 7.14 8.23
C THR A 241 -29.39 5.82 7.57
N ALA A 242 -28.42 5.07 8.10
CA ALA A 242 -28.04 3.77 7.58
C ALA A 242 -29.16 2.73 7.74
N THR A 243 -29.34 1.91 6.73
CA THR A 243 -30.31 0.81 6.72
C THR A 243 -29.66 -0.49 7.21
N ASP A 244 -30.49 -1.49 7.53
CA ASP A 244 -29.98 -2.85 7.85
C ASP A 244 -29.12 -3.41 6.70
N TYR A 245 -29.45 -3.07 5.45
CA TYR A 245 -28.65 -3.46 4.29
C TYR A 245 -27.26 -2.82 4.30
N ASP A 246 -27.12 -1.56 4.70
CA ASP A 246 -25.83 -0.87 4.79
C ASP A 246 -24.95 -1.54 5.86
N PHE A 247 -25.51 -1.87 7.01
CA PHE A 247 -24.80 -2.59 8.08
C PHE A 247 -24.39 -3.98 7.63
N ALA A 248 -25.28 -4.77 7.03
CA ALA A 248 -24.95 -6.10 6.51
C ALA A 248 -23.91 -6.06 5.38
N SER A 249 -23.93 -5.02 4.55
CA SER A 249 -22.93 -4.83 3.48
C SER A 249 -21.55 -4.56 4.05
N ILE A 250 -21.43 -3.78 5.13
CA ILE A 250 -20.15 -3.53 5.82
C ILE A 250 -19.63 -4.85 6.42
N GLU A 251 -20.45 -5.60 7.15
CA GLU A 251 -20.07 -6.91 7.71
C GLU A 251 -19.59 -7.90 6.65
N SER A 252 -20.21 -7.87 5.47
CA SER A 252 -19.88 -8.79 4.37
C SER A 252 -18.55 -8.47 3.69
N VAL A 253 -18.10 -7.22 3.71
CA VAL A 253 -16.90 -6.78 3.00
C VAL A 253 -15.70 -6.65 3.94
N VAL A 254 -15.91 -6.25 5.20
CA VAL A 254 -14.89 -6.20 6.26
C VAL A 254 -14.58 -7.61 6.76
#